data_394f449f4c123e54a412ed48c5ffeb26
#
_entry.id   394f449f4c123e54a412ed48c5ffeb26
#
_cell.length_a   1.000
_cell.length_b   1.000
_cell.length_c   1.000
_cell.angle_alpha   90.00
_cell.angle_beta   90.00
_cell.angle_gamma   90.00
#
_symmetry.space_group_name_H-M   'P 1'
#
loop_
_entity.id
_entity.type
_entity.pdbx_description
1 polymer ?
#
loop_
_entity_poly.entity_id
_entity_poly.type
_entity_poly.pdbx_seq_one_letter_code
_entity_poly.pdbx_strand_id
1 'polypeptide(L)'
;MGQRRKNGIISLDVSSKSTGWCYMVKDNLKAHGCIQTKRGDSLEVRMNTFRKELGKLYKRYNPSHVVIEDIYYANNAVTFKVLSYFAGIARELTYTMLGIEAHMITTGEVRGYFGIMKRGEGKEIAFKMVKKMYALKKFNFKEHNDITDAITQAVYYYNKVILEKEWPEDKKPPKPPKKKRSRKPRKKKKK
;
A
#
# COMPACT_ATOMS: atom_id res chain seq x y z
N MET A 1 4.01 33.45 0.46
CA MET A 1 3.39 32.88 1.68
C MET A 1 3.10 31.40 1.43
N GLY A 2 3.84 30.49 2.07
CA GLY A 2 3.64 29.05 1.93
C GLY A 2 2.33 28.62 2.59
N GLN A 3 1.44 27.97 1.87
CA GLN A 3 0.24 27.39 2.45
C GLN A 3 0.66 26.38 3.55
N ARG A 4 0.13 26.57 4.77
CA ARG A 4 0.35 25.66 5.90
C ARG A 4 -0.09 24.26 5.50
N ARG A 5 0.83 23.27 5.53
CA ARG A 5 0.50 21.88 5.19
C ARG A 5 -0.61 21.36 6.10
N LYS A 6 -1.56 20.69 5.49
CA LYS A 6 -2.60 19.97 6.26
C LYS A 6 -1.94 18.74 6.87
N ASN A 7 -2.10 18.51 8.19
CA ASN A 7 -1.59 17.30 8.90
C ASN A 7 -2.26 16.03 8.35
N GLY A 8 -1.96 15.67 7.11
CA GLY A 8 -2.56 14.55 6.42
C GLY A 8 -1.52 13.66 5.75
N ILE A 9 -1.90 12.41 5.56
CA ILE A 9 -1.11 11.36 4.93
C ILE A 9 -1.75 11.04 3.58
N ILE A 10 -0.99 11.09 2.49
CA ILE A 10 -1.34 10.38 1.25
C ILE A 10 -0.58 9.07 1.24
N SER A 11 -1.28 7.96 1.05
CA SER A 11 -0.69 6.64 0.83
C SER A 11 -1.00 6.12 -0.55
N LEU A 12 -0.03 5.45 -1.18
CA LEU A 12 -0.07 4.97 -2.56
C LEU A 12 0.30 3.47 -2.61
N ASP A 13 -0.61 2.64 -3.11
CA ASP A 13 -0.31 1.28 -3.60
C ASP A 13 0.03 1.40 -5.09
N VAL A 14 1.33 1.56 -5.40
CA VAL A 14 1.80 1.94 -6.74
C VAL A 14 1.71 0.77 -7.71
N SER A 15 1.01 1.00 -8.81
CA SER A 15 0.89 0.07 -9.93
C SER A 15 0.96 0.81 -11.26
N SER A 16 1.37 0.08 -12.29
CA SER A 16 1.42 0.65 -13.64
C SER A 16 0.07 0.74 -14.34
N LYS A 17 -1.00 0.19 -13.75
CA LYS A 17 -2.35 0.17 -14.34
C LYS A 17 -3.36 0.91 -13.48
N SER A 18 -3.36 0.62 -12.19
CA SER A 18 -4.31 1.14 -11.22
C SER A 18 -3.59 1.37 -9.90
N THR A 19 -3.13 2.59 -9.66
CA THR A 19 -2.53 2.97 -8.38
C THR A 19 -3.63 3.33 -7.40
N GLY A 20 -3.82 2.51 -6.37
CA GLY A 20 -4.70 2.85 -5.26
C GLY A 20 -4.12 3.98 -4.43
N TRP A 21 -4.96 4.89 -3.98
CA TRP A 21 -4.54 5.95 -3.08
C TRP A 21 -5.60 6.25 -2.02
N CYS A 22 -5.15 6.76 -0.89
CA CYS A 22 -6.03 7.37 0.11
C CYS A 22 -5.41 8.65 0.69
N TYR A 23 -6.28 9.51 1.21
CA TYR A 23 -5.91 10.66 2.02
C TYR A 23 -6.52 10.53 3.41
N MET A 24 -5.67 10.51 4.43
CA MET A 24 -6.07 10.42 5.84
C MET A 24 -5.62 11.64 6.63
N VAL A 25 -6.43 12.03 7.60
CA VAL A 25 -6.05 13.02 8.63
C VAL A 25 -6.21 12.35 9.98
N LYS A 26 -5.10 12.14 10.67
CA LYS A 26 -5.03 11.23 11.83
C LYS A 26 -5.50 9.83 11.40
N ASP A 27 -6.49 9.25 12.08
CA ASP A 27 -7.13 7.97 11.78
C ASP A 27 -8.39 8.07 10.89
N ASN A 28 -8.74 9.30 10.46
CA ASN A 28 -9.93 9.54 9.65
C ASN A 28 -9.64 9.48 8.16
N LEU A 29 -10.24 8.54 7.46
CA LEU A 29 -10.23 8.47 6.00
C LEU A 29 -11.07 9.62 5.42
N LYS A 30 -10.44 10.54 4.70
CA LYS A 30 -11.07 11.73 4.10
C LYS A 30 -11.38 11.57 2.62
N ALA A 31 -10.53 10.87 1.90
CA ALA A 31 -10.71 10.59 0.48
C ALA A 31 -9.92 9.35 0.07
N HIS A 32 -10.33 8.74 -1.02
CA HIS A 32 -9.67 7.60 -1.62
C HIS A 32 -10.02 7.49 -3.10
N GLY A 33 -9.29 6.70 -3.84
CA GLY A 33 -9.55 6.44 -5.25
C GLY A 33 -8.42 5.68 -5.93
N CYS A 34 -8.50 5.62 -7.26
CA CYS A 34 -7.47 5.03 -8.10
C CYS A 34 -7.00 6.03 -9.15
N ILE A 35 -5.69 6.08 -9.40
CA ILE A 35 -5.12 6.64 -10.61
C ILE A 35 -5.06 5.52 -11.63
N GLN A 36 -5.87 5.60 -12.68
CA GLN A 36 -5.93 4.61 -13.72
C GLN A 36 -5.17 5.05 -14.97
N THR A 37 -4.45 4.12 -15.61
CA THR A 37 -3.81 4.31 -16.90
C THR A 37 -4.38 3.30 -17.92
N LYS A 38 -4.47 3.70 -19.18
CA LYS A 38 -5.01 2.83 -20.23
C LYS A 38 -3.98 1.76 -20.63
N ARG A 39 -4.40 0.50 -20.71
CA ARG A 39 -3.54 -0.64 -21.03
C ARG A 39 -2.92 -0.58 -22.43
N GLY A 40 -3.61 0.05 -23.39
CA GLY A 40 -3.14 0.19 -24.78
C GLY A 40 -2.19 1.36 -25.02
N ASP A 41 -2.01 2.25 -24.01
CA ASP A 41 -1.09 3.39 -24.15
C ASP A 41 0.36 2.93 -23.96
N SER A 42 1.30 3.68 -24.58
CA SER A 42 2.73 3.48 -24.38
C SER A 42 3.10 3.69 -22.89
N LEU A 43 4.26 3.17 -22.50
CA LEU A 43 4.73 3.32 -21.11
C LEU A 43 4.89 4.79 -20.73
N GLU A 44 5.41 5.60 -21.63
CA GLU A 44 5.65 7.04 -21.44
C GLU A 44 4.34 7.81 -21.24
N VAL A 45 3.32 7.50 -22.04
CA VAL A 45 1.97 8.11 -21.89
C VAL A 45 1.38 7.74 -20.54
N ARG A 46 1.51 6.48 -20.11
CA ARG A 46 1.01 6.01 -18.82
C ARG A 46 1.76 6.67 -17.65
N MET A 47 3.08 6.77 -17.73
CA MET A 47 3.91 7.47 -16.74
C MET A 47 3.52 8.96 -16.62
N ASN A 48 3.30 9.62 -17.76
CA ASN A 48 2.88 11.02 -17.79
C ASN A 48 1.48 11.20 -17.20
N THR A 49 0.54 10.30 -17.53
CA THR A 49 -0.81 10.30 -16.94
C THR A 49 -0.74 10.14 -15.42
N PHE A 50 0.01 9.16 -14.93
CA PHE A 50 0.23 8.93 -13.51
C PHE A 50 0.80 10.18 -12.82
N ARG A 51 1.88 10.77 -13.38
CA ARG A 51 2.51 11.99 -12.87
C ARG A 51 1.52 13.15 -12.76
N LYS A 52 0.71 13.38 -13.80
CA LYS A 52 -0.29 14.46 -13.82
C LYS A 52 -1.36 14.27 -12.75
N GLU A 53 -1.92 13.07 -12.65
CA GLU A 53 -2.99 12.78 -11.69
C GLU A 53 -2.48 12.82 -10.25
N LEU A 54 -1.29 12.27 -9.98
CA LEU A 54 -0.66 12.37 -8.66
C LEU A 54 -0.36 13.84 -8.29
N GLY A 55 0.10 14.64 -9.23
CA GLY A 55 0.32 16.07 -9.01
C GLY A 55 -0.96 16.84 -8.66
N LYS A 56 -2.11 16.45 -9.25
CA LYS A 56 -3.42 17.00 -8.86
C LYS A 56 -3.78 16.66 -7.40
N LEU A 57 -3.50 15.41 -6.97
CA LEU A 57 -3.73 15.00 -5.59
C LEU A 57 -2.88 15.79 -4.61
N TYR A 58 -1.59 15.97 -4.91
CA TYR A 58 -0.68 16.75 -4.06
C TYR A 58 -1.10 18.22 -3.96
N LYS A 59 -1.50 18.86 -5.07
CA LYS A 59 -2.06 20.23 -5.05
C LYS A 59 -3.34 20.33 -4.21
N ARG A 60 -4.24 19.35 -4.36
CA ARG A 60 -5.53 19.33 -3.66
C ARG A 60 -5.42 19.16 -2.16
N TYR A 61 -4.59 18.21 -1.73
CA TYR A 61 -4.54 17.80 -0.32
C TYR A 61 -3.37 18.40 0.46
N ASN A 62 -2.30 18.81 -0.21
CA ASN A 62 -1.06 19.33 0.38
C ASN A 62 -0.65 18.52 1.64
N PRO A 63 -0.37 17.22 1.53
CA PRO A 63 -0.13 16.34 2.66
C PRO A 63 1.18 16.68 3.36
N SER A 64 1.28 16.36 4.65
CA SER A 64 2.53 16.45 5.43
C SER A 64 3.36 15.17 5.33
N HIS A 65 2.73 14.05 4.95
CA HIS A 65 3.39 12.76 4.76
C HIS A 65 2.90 12.09 3.49
N VAL A 66 3.82 11.45 2.78
CA VAL A 66 3.51 10.56 1.65
C VAL A 66 4.11 9.20 1.92
N VAL A 67 3.28 8.17 1.84
CA VAL A 67 3.64 6.76 2.07
C VAL A 67 3.49 6.01 0.76
N ILE A 68 4.50 5.25 0.38
CA ILE A 68 4.53 4.49 -0.88
C ILE A 68 4.90 3.04 -0.55
N GLU A 69 4.17 2.08 -1.12
CA GLU A 69 4.58 0.68 -1.04
C GLU A 69 5.90 0.47 -1.75
N ASP A 70 6.87 -0.13 -1.05
CA ASP A 70 8.16 -0.47 -1.62
C ASP A 70 8.02 -1.64 -2.60
N ILE A 71 8.80 -1.57 -3.68
CA ILE A 71 8.68 -2.51 -4.77
C ILE A 71 9.52 -3.74 -4.44
N TYR A 72 8.87 -4.90 -4.47
CA TYR A 72 9.54 -6.18 -4.30
C TYR A 72 9.79 -6.87 -5.64
N TYR A 73 11.02 -7.37 -5.83
CA TYR A 73 11.34 -8.21 -6.97
C TYR A 73 10.73 -9.61 -6.81
N ALA A 74 9.68 -9.90 -7.56
CA ALA A 74 8.99 -11.19 -7.59
C ALA A 74 9.18 -11.86 -8.95
N ASN A 75 10.34 -12.47 -9.21
CA ASN A 75 10.62 -13.35 -10.36
C ASN A 75 10.31 -12.80 -11.78
N ASN A 76 9.88 -11.55 -11.92
CA ASN A 76 9.60 -10.92 -13.22
C ASN A 76 10.29 -9.56 -13.32
N ALA A 77 11.46 -9.57 -13.95
CA ALA A 77 12.29 -8.38 -14.13
C ALA A 77 11.60 -7.26 -14.91
N VAL A 78 10.76 -7.59 -15.91
CA VAL A 78 10.02 -6.59 -16.69
C VAL A 78 9.00 -5.87 -15.84
N THR A 79 8.20 -6.62 -15.06
CA THR A 79 7.24 -6.03 -14.13
C THR A 79 7.93 -5.17 -13.08
N PHE A 80 9.00 -5.68 -12.48
CA PHE A 80 9.79 -4.94 -11.50
C PHE A 80 10.32 -3.62 -12.08
N LYS A 81 10.94 -3.67 -13.29
CA LYS A 81 11.45 -2.48 -13.99
C LYS A 81 10.34 -1.44 -14.22
N VAL A 82 9.18 -1.87 -14.70
CA VAL A 82 8.05 -0.95 -14.95
C VAL A 82 7.54 -0.33 -13.66
N LEU A 83 7.35 -1.13 -12.59
CA LEU A 83 6.91 -0.60 -11.28
C LEU A 83 7.94 0.38 -10.70
N SER A 84 9.24 0.13 -10.89
CA SER A 84 10.31 1.04 -10.43
C SER A 84 10.21 2.43 -11.05
N TYR A 85 9.79 2.54 -12.30
CA TYR A 85 9.56 3.83 -12.94
C TYR A 85 8.43 4.61 -12.28
N PHE A 86 7.29 3.96 -11.99
CA PHE A 86 6.15 4.61 -11.36
C PHE A 86 6.46 5.03 -9.91
N ALA A 87 7.13 4.17 -9.15
CA ALA A 87 7.57 4.52 -7.79
C ALA A 87 8.63 5.63 -7.80
N GLY A 88 9.54 5.63 -8.76
CA GLY A 88 10.51 6.70 -8.96
C GLY A 88 9.83 8.04 -9.22
N ILE A 89 8.81 8.07 -10.10
CA ILE A 89 7.99 9.27 -10.35
C ILE A 89 7.27 9.71 -9.07
N ALA A 90 6.68 8.79 -8.33
CA ALA A 90 5.97 9.15 -7.09
C ALA A 90 6.90 9.78 -6.06
N ARG A 91 8.11 9.22 -5.88
CA ARG A 91 9.14 9.76 -4.97
C ARG A 91 9.65 11.11 -5.41
N GLU A 92 10.04 11.24 -6.68
CA GLU A 92 10.54 12.49 -7.25
C GLU A 92 9.49 13.60 -7.14
N LEU A 93 8.24 13.30 -7.50
CA LEU A 93 7.16 14.28 -7.46
C LEU A 93 6.82 14.69 -6.01
N THR A 94 6.93 13.77 -5.05
CA THR A 94 6.78 14.08 -3.62
C THR A 94 7.82 15.12 -3.19
N TYR A 95 9.06 14.92 -3.55
CA TYR A 95 10.13 15.85 -3.20
C TYR A 95 9.96 17.19 -3.92
N THR A 96 9.76 17.19 -5.22
CA THR A 96 9.71 18.42 -6.03
C THR A 96 8.48 19.28 -5.76
N MET A 97 7.32 18.67 -5.50
CA MET A 97 6.08 19.44 -5.25
C MET A 97 5.85 19.78 -3.79
N LEU A 98 6.26 18.90 -2.89
CA LEU A 98 5.98 19.03 -1.46
C LEU A 98 7.22 19.35 -0.63
N GLY A 99 8.44 19.19 -1.17
CA GLY A 99 9.70 19.37 -0.44
C GLY A 99 9.82 18.44 0.78
N ILE A 100 9.28 17.22 0.68
CA ILE A 100 9.39 16.15 1.69
C ILE A 100 9.84 14.87 1.03
N GLU A 101 10.45 13.98 1.80
CA GLU A 101 10.74 12.63 1.37
C GLU A 101 9.53 11.72 1.51
N ALA A 102 9.35 10.80 0.56
CA ALA A 102 8.33 9.77 0.67
C ALA A 102 8.82 8.65 1.60
N HIS A 103 7.94 8.16 2.47
CA HIS A 103 8.20 7.00 3.32
C HIS A 103 7.91 5.72 2.55
N MET A 104 8.95 4.91 2.34
CA MET A 104 8.82 3.60 1.70
C MET A 104 8.51 2.56 2.76
N ILE A 105 7.46 1.77 2.54
CA ILE A 105 7.05 0.70 3.47
C ILE A 105 6.82 -0.60 2.72
N THR A 106 7.22 -1.71 3.32
CA THR A 106 7.02 -3.02 2.70
C THR A 106 5.66 -3.62 3.05
N THR A 107 5.09 -4.40 2.13
CA THR A 107 3.88 -5.21 2.42
C THR A 107 4.08 -6.11 3.65
N GLY A 108 5.31 -6.59 3.88
CA GLY A 108 5.66 -7.43 5.03
C GLY A 108 5.51 -6.72 6.36
N GLU A 109 6.02 -5.49 6.47
CA GLU A 109 5.90 -4.66 7.67
C GLU A 109 4.43 -4.36 7.98
N VAL A 110 3.67 -3.93 6.97
CA VAL A 110 2.25 -3.63 7.11
C VAL A 110 1.47 -4.85 7.59
N ARG A 111 1.63 -5.99 6.92
CA ARG A 111 0.93 -7.23 7.29
C ARG A 111 1.35 -7.76 8.66
N GLY A 112 2.65 -7.69 8.97
CA GLY A 112 3.18 -8.08 10.28
C GLY A 112 2.56 -7.28 11.41
N TYR A 113 2.44 -5.97 11.24
CA TYR A 113 1.80 -5.06 12.20
C TYR A 113 0.36 -5.48 12.51
N PHE A 114 -0.43 -5.76 11.49
CA PHE A 114 -1.83 -6.19 11.66
C PHE A 114 -1.98 -7.68 12.03
N GLY A 115 -0.89 -8.44 12.14
CA GLY A 115 -0.94 -9.86 12.41
C GLY A 115 -1.49 -10.70 11.25
N ILE A 116 -1.41 -10.19 10.01
CA ILE A 116 -1.86 -10.89 8.81
C ILE A 116 -0.77 -11.86 8.34
N MET A 117 -0.78 -13.08 8.90
CA MET A 117 0.27 -14.07 8.69
C MET A 117 -0.06 -15.09 7.57
N LYS A 118 -1.25 -15.04 6.99
CA LYS A 118 -1.71 -16.08 6.05
C LYS A 118 -1.21 -15.79 4.63
N ARG A 119 -0.29 -16.64 4.16
CA ARG A 119 0.27 -16.53 2.80
C ARG A 119 -0.82 -16.79 1.75
N GLY A 120 -0.91 -15.92 0.73
CA GLY A 120 -1.90 -16.02 -0.34
C GLY A 120 -3.25 -15.33 -0.06
N GLU A 121 -3.66 -15.21 1.20
CA GLU A 121 -4.94 -14.59 1.58
C GLU A 121 -4.78 -13.19 2.21
N GLY A 122 -3.54 -12.70 2.31
CA GLY A 122 -3.24 -11.45 3.02
C GLY A 122 -3.99 -10.23 2.47
N LYS A 123 -4.14 -10.10 1.16
CA LYS A 123 -4.90 -9.01 0.53
C LYS A 123 -6.39 -9.07 0.91
N GLU A 124 -6.99 -10.25 0.89
CA GLU A 124 -8.41 -10.41 1.22
C GLU A 124 -8.70 -10.13 2.70
N ILE A 125 -7.79 -10.53 3.60
CA ILE A 125 -7.89 -10.24 5.03
C ILE A 125 -7.77 -8.73 5.26
N ALA A 126 -6.79 -8.06 4.66
CA ALA A 126 -6.62 -6.61 4.74
C ALA A 126 -7.86 -5.88 4.20
N PHE A 127 -8.39 -6.31 3.06
CA PHE A 127 -9.61 -5.78 2.48
C PHE A 127 -10.80 -5.87 3.44
N LYS A 128 -11.07 -7.03 4.01
CA LYS A 128 -12.17 -7.24 4.97
C LYS A 128 -12.00 -6.36 6.22
N MET A 129 -10.78 -6.25 6.72
CA MET A 129 -10.43 -5.42 7.88
C MET A 129 -10.72 -3.94 7.61
N VAL A 130 -10.20 -3.39 6.51
CA VAL A 130 -10.39 -1.98 6.13
C VAL A 130 -11.86 -1.69 5.84
N LYS A 131 -12.53 -2.58 5.11
CA LYS A 131 -13.96 -2.45 4.80
C LYS A 131 -14.81 -2.34 6.06
N LYS A 132 -14.51 -3.12 7.10
CA LYS A 132 -15.17 -3.05 8.41
C LYS A 132 -14.80 -1.78 9.16
N MET A 133 -13.53 -1.42 9.20
CA MET A 133 -12.99 -0.28 9.95
C MET A 133 -13.60 1.05 9.52
N TYR A 134 -13.76 1.26 8.21
CA TYR A 134 -14.28 2.51 7.64
C TYR A 134 -15.71 2.38 7.08
N ALA A 135 -16.43 1.31 7.41
CA ALA A 135 -17.79 1.06 6.96
C ALA A 135 -18.01 1.19 5.43
N LEU A 136 -17.06 0.71 4.64
CA LEU A 136 -17.04 0.83 3.18
C LEU A 136 -17.99 -0.18 2.52
N LYS A 137 -19.29 -0.05 2.76
CA LYS A 137 -20.33 -1.04 2.38
C LYS A 137 -20.31 -1.39 0.88
N LYS A 138 -20.09 -0.39 0.01
CA LYS A 138 -20.10 -0.55 -1.45
C LYS A 138 -18.83 -1.16 -2.03
N PHE A 139 -17.77 -1.35 -1.24
CA PHE A 139 -16.52 -1.92 -1.73
C PHE A 139 -16.66 -3.42 -2.01
N ASN A 140 -16.16 -3.85 -3.16
CA ASN A 140 -15.90 -5.24 -3.51
C ASN A 140 -14.40 -5.47 -3.74
N PHE A 141 -13.93 -6.68 -3.52
CA PHE A 141 -12.51 -6.99 -3.57
C PHE A 141 -11.89 -6.80 -4.94
N LYS A 142 -12.62 -7.17 -6.00
CA LYS A 142 -12.10 -7.14 -7.38
C LYS A 142 -11.75 -5.71 -7.84
N GLU A 143 -12.53 -4.74 -7.44
CA GLU A 143 -12.40 -3.35 -7.92
C GLU A 143 -11.67 -2.43 -6.96
N HIS A 144 -11.63 -2.77 -5.67
CA HIS A 144 -11.21 -1.84 -4.62
C HIS A 144 -10.04 -2.34 -3.77
N ASN A 145 -9.42 -3.49 -4.12
CA ASN A 145 -8.30 -4.03 -3.34
C ASN A 145 -7.10 -3.06 -3.30
N ASP A 146 -6.76 -2.40 -4.40
CA ASP A 146 -5.65 -1.44 -4.45
C ASP A 146 -5.91 -0.22 -3.52
N ILE A 147 -7.17 0.25 -3.45
CA ILE A 147 -7.56 1.31 -2.52
C ILE A 147 -7.42 0.86 -1.07
N THR A 148 -7.86 -0.37 -0.76
CA THR A 148 -7.78 -0.88 0.62
C THR A 148 -6.35 -1.20 1.04
N ASP A 149 -5.46 -1.58 0.11
CA ASP A 149 -4.04 -1.73 0.37
C ASP A 149 -3.43 -0.35 0.73
N ALA A 150 -3.73 0.71 -0.03
CA ALA A 150 -3.30 2.07 0.29
C ALA A 150 -3.84 2.56 1.67
N ILE A 151 -5.10 2.25 2.00
CA ILE A 151 -5.66 2.60 3.32
C ILE A 151 -4.95 1.82 4.44
N THR A 152 -4.69 0.52 4.23
CA THR A 152 -3.98 -0.31 5.22
C THR A 152 -2.59 0.25 5.52
N GLN A 153 -1.87 0.68 4.50
CA GLN A 153 -0.56 1.33 4.62
C GLN A 153 -0.64 2.65 5.40
N ALA A 154 -1.64 3.49 5.11
CA ALA A 154 -1.83 4.76 5.81
C ALA A 154 -2.16 4.56 7.31
N VAL A 155 -2.99 3.56 7.64
CA VAL A 155 -3.32 3.18 9.03
C VAL A 155 -2.08 2.67 9.76
N TYR A 156 -1.30 1.80 9.12
CA TYR A 156 -0.03 1.33 9.64
C TYR A 156 0.90 2.50 9.96
N TYR A 157 1.15 3.35 8.97
CA TYR A 157 2.06 4.49 9.10
C TYR A 157 1.65 5.43 10.22
N TYR A 158 0.37 5.79 10.28
CA TYR A 158 -0.14 6.68 11.31
C TYR A 158 0.03 6.07 12.71
N ASN A 159 -0.37 4.83 12.91
CA ASN A 159 -0.32 4.22 14.23
C ASN A 159 1.11 3.81 14.62
N LYS A 160 1.84 3.11 13.76
CA LYS A 160 3.15 2.56 14.09
C LYS A 160 4.25 3.60 14.05
N VAL A 161 4.24 4.49 13.03
CA VAL A 161 5.35 5.43 12.80
C VAL A 161 5.10 6.77 13.48
N ILE A 162 3.87 7.34 13.35
CA ILE A 162 3.59 8.66 13.95
C ILE A 162 3.24 8.56 15.43
N LEU A 163 2.42 7.57 15.82
CA LEU A 163 1.97 7.41 17.21
C LEU A 163 2.79 6.41 18.03
N GLU A 164 3.70 5.67 17.40
CA GLU A 164 4.51 4.59 18.02
C GLU A 164 3.68 3.53 18.75
N LYS A 165 2.45 3.27 18.25
CA LYS A 165 1.49 2.34 18.86
C LYS A 165 1.51 0.98 18.17
N GLU A 166 1.40 -0.07 18.96
CA GLU A 166 1.17 -1.43 18.44
C GLU A 166 -0.31 -1.66 18.09
N TRP A 167 -0.55 -2.55 17.12
CA TRP A 167 -1.92 -2.96 16.78
C TRP A 167 -2.49 -3.83 17.89
N PRO A 168 -3.71 -3.55 18.37
CA PRO A 168 -4.31 -4.31 19.47
C PRO A 168 -4.46 -5.80 19.15
N GLU A 169 -4.09 -6.67 20.06
CA GLU A 169 -4.12 -8.13 19.86
C GLU A 169 -5.53 -8.66 19.56
N ASP A 170 -6.55 -8.12 20.24
CA ASP A 170 -7.97 -8.45 20.03
C ASP A 170 -8.49 -8.10 18.62
N LYS A 171 -7.79 -7.21 17.91
CA LYS A 171 -8.11 -6.80 16.52
C LYS A 171 -7.33 -7.58 15.47
N LYS A 172 -6.35 -8.39 15.88
CA LYS A 172 -5.58 -9.23 14.93
C LYS A 172 -6.43 -10.39 14.42
N PRO A 173 -6.29 -10.77 13.15
CA PRO A 173 -6.95 -11.95 12.63
C PRO A 173 -6.45 -13.22 13.34
N PRO A 174 -7.26 -14.29 13.43
CA PRO A 174 -6.85 -15.52 14.06
C PRO A 174 -5.61 -16.11 13.38
N LYS A 175 -4.64 -16.54 14.20
CA LYS A 175 -3.40 -17.15 13.70
C LYS A 175 -3.74 -18.42 12.91
N PRO A 176 -3.12 -18.66 11.76
CA PRO A 176 -3.34 -19.88 11.00
C PRO A 176 -2.93 -21.10 11.83
N PRO A 177 -3.63 -22.24 11.70
CA PRO A 177 -3.28 -23.46 12.42
C PRO A 177 -1.83 -23.86 12.09
N LYS A 178 -1.07 -24.22 13.13
CA LYS A 178 0.32 -24.69 12.96
C LYS A 178 0.31 -25.93 12.05
N LYS A 179 0.90 -25.85 10.86
CA LYS A 179 1.10 -27.02 10.00
C LYS A 179 1.93 -28.05 10.79
N LYS A 180 1.36 -29.21 11.06
CA LYS A 180 2.13 -30.36 11.59
C LYS A 180 3.28 -30.61 10.61
N ARG A 181 4.52 -30.45 11.07
CA ARG A 181 5.70 -30.80 10.27
C ARG A 181 5.59 -32.29 9.95
N SER A 182 5.30 -32.66 8.71
CA SER A 182 5.42 -34.02 8.24
C SER A 182 6.89 -34.42 8.36
N ARG A 183 7.20 -35.35 9.26
CA ARG A 183 8.55 -35.92 9.35
C ARG A 183 8.80 -36.61 8.00
N LYS A 184 9.71 -36.07 7.18
CA LYS A 184 10.20 -36.79 6.00
C LYS A 184 10.77 -38.12 6.47
N PRO A 185 10.38 -39.28 5.87
CA PRO A 185 10.96 -40.55 6.22
C PRO A 185 12.47 -40.51 5.99
N ARG A 186 13.23 -40.93 7.00
CA ARG A 186 14.69 -41.06 6.93
C ARG A 186 15.02 -42.08 5.82
N LYS A 187 15.65 -41.64 4.73
CA LYS A 187 16.19 -42.56 3.72
C LYS A 187 17.18 -43.52 4.41
N LYS A 188 16.82 -44.80 4.49
CA LYS A 188 17.74 -45.85 4.92
C LYS A 188 18.93 -45.84 3.94
N LYS A 189 20.14 -45.60 4.44
CA LYS A 189 21.36 -45.85 3.68
C LYS A 189 21.43 -47.36 3.46
N LYS A 190 21.37 -47.80 2.20
CA LYS A 190 21.78 -49.14 1.82
C LYS A 190 23.30 -49.24 2.01
N LYS A 191 23.72 -50.24 2.76
CA LYS A 191 25.13 -50.66 2.82
C LYS A 191 25.51 -51.38 1.53
#